data_73c96ee5bda702cf32deb1f349abce43
#
_entry.id   73c96ee5bda702cf32deb1f349abce43
#
_cell.length_a   1.000
_cell.length_b   1.000
_cell.length_c   1.000
_cell.angle_alpha   90.00
_cell.angle_beta   90.00
_cell.angle_gamma   90.00
#
_symmetry.space_group_name_H-M   'P 1'
#
loop_
_entity.id
_entity.type
_entity.pdbx_description
1 polymer ?
#
loop_
_entity_poly.entity_id
_entity_poly.type
_entity_poly.pdbx_seq_one_letter_code
_entity_poly.pdbx_strand_id
1 'polypeptide(L)'
;LRLGDSQTSEGGYDGYRNITIDGGIWDANYESVENKEESGGFVGFRIGHATNVTIKNATFLNNLKSHFLELAGVKDAEITGCAFRGYWKDYEGGGQECIQLDACMPKIFPGYLPYDGSVCENIVIKDNTFEDVFAGIGSHSMVFDRPYKNITICDNQFANLRKRAIWCLNYQDTVITGNVMSNVGGGIYVRSVYTRNSHTLEGQELSAAGNQYAENILIENNQIAIADPALIDNKQWDGYGIWITGEISQGSAGENKPSEDDDPENTASSAANGVPAGRYIVRGVTAKNNMISGYGDGIKLTWAEDCICRGNTIRLSQNQMYSNTGIRVAKGSNIRILYNDMSGGNDYGIYINGTEAAKKICLVYRNTISGFSKDGICALRFAAGGRIERNRVSSNLRNGILIKYTENSIVNGNYTYKNKGKGILLQGCPSADITDNFSSRNGSNGIEINAESDNSRIQGNICGSNSKSGLCITDSKGISVDGNTFDSNKDYAAEFINSRINSNKDNEFNENGHSDNIRTKNSKISEK
;
A
#
# COMPACT_ATOMS: atom_id res chain seq x y z
N LEU A 1 -7.81 35.93 -0.36
CA LEU A 1 -8.98 36.05 -1.23
C LEU A 1 -10.09 35.13 -0.74
N ARG A 2 -11.30 35.64 -0.63
CA ARG A 2 -12.49 34.87 -0.27
C ARG A 2 -13.55 35.05 -1.35
N LEU A 3 -14.00 33.94 -1.95
CA LEU A 3 -15.14 33.90 -2.87
C LEU A 3 -16.19 32.95 -2.29
N GLY A 4 -17.30 33.51 -1.86
CA GLY A 4 -18.38 32.91 -1.11
C GLY A 4 -18.67 33.69 0.15
N ASP A 5 -19.90 33.70 0.59
CA ASP A 5 -20.33 34.37 1.82
C ASP A 5 -21.47 33.63 2.53
N SER A 6 -21.87 34.16 3.67
CA SER A 6 -22.98 33.63 4.48
C SER A 6 -24.37 34.00 3.98
N GLN A 7 -24.48 34.65 2.83
CA GLN A 7 -25.74 35.17 2.30
C GLN A 7 -26.09 34.66 0.90
N THR A 8 -25.17 33.94 0.22
CA THR A 8 -25.46 33.36 -1.10
C THR A 8 -26.50 32.26 -0.97
N SER A 9 -27.51 32.32 -1.78
CA SER A 9 -28.58 31.30 -1.86
C SER A 9 -28.34 30.27 -2.95
N GLU A 10 -27.30 30.44 -3.78
CA GLU A 10 -26.99 29.54 -4.89
C GLU A 10 -25.99 28.48 -4.43
N GLY A 11 -26.45 27.23 -4.36
CA GLY A 11 -25.68 26.06 -3.98
C GLY A 11 -25.05 25.35 -5.17
N GLY A 12 -24.59 24.14 -4.92
CA GLY A 12 -23.94 23.32 -5.93
C GLY A 12 -22.67 23.99 -6.45
N TYR A 13 -22.63 24.22 -7.77
CA TYR A 13 -21.49 24.83 -8.47
C TYR A 13 -21.87 26.17 -9.13
N ASP A 14 -22.99 26.76 -8.76
CA ASP A 14 -23.61 27.87 -9.46
C ASP A 14 -23.40 29.25 -8.83
N GLY A 15 -22.79 29.30 -7.65
CA GLY A 15 -22.56 30.56 -6.92
C GLY A 15 -21.60 31.53 -7.63
N TYR A 16 -20.48 31.02 -8.12
CA TYR A 16 -19.48 31.81 -8.84
C TYR A 16 -18.99 31.05 -10.07
N ARG A 17 -18.60 31.80 -11.12
CA ARG A 17 -18.13 31.14 -12.34
C ARG A 17 -17.11 31.98 -13.13
N ASN A 18 -16.31 31.31 -13.96
CA ASN A 18 -15.33 31.94 -14.84
C ASN A 18 -14.30 32.79 -14.09
N ILE A 19 -13.72 32.21 -13.04
CA ILE A 19 -12.74 32.86 -12.17
C ILE A 19 -11.35 32.54 -12.69
N THR A 20 -10.54 33.56 -12.94
CA THR A 20 -9.13 33.40 -13.30
C THR A 20 -8.26 34.23 -12.37
N ILE A 21 -7.28 33.55 -11.73
CA ILE A 21 -6.20 34.17 -10.97
C ILE A 21 -4.90 33.81 -11.69
N ASP A 22 -4.22 34.80 -12.23
CA ASP A 22 -3.00 34.63 -13.02
C ASP A 22 -1.85 35.42 -12.42
N GLY A 23 -0.86 34.73 -11.86
CA GLY A 23 0.31 35.34 -11.25
C GLY A 23 0.09 35.89 -9.85
N GLY A 24 1.01 36.71 -9.41
CA GLY A 24 1.04 37.32 -8.08
C GLY A 24 1.87 36.53 -7.08
N ILE A 25 2.36 37.27 -6.08
CA ILE A 25 3.05 36.70 -4.90
C ILE A 25 2.14 36.92 -3.69
N TRP A 26 1.77 35.84 -3.00
CA TRP A 26 0.83 35.81 -1.89
C TRP A 26 1.53 35.29 -0.65
N ASP A 27 2.07 36.21 0.15
CA ASP A 27 2.88 35.90 1.32
C ASP A 27 2.03 36.01 2.60
N ALA A 28 1.82 34.88 3.28
CA ALA A 28 1.16 34.84 4.59
C ALA A 28 2.04 35.40 5.71
N ASN A 29 3.35 35.53 5.46
CA ASN A 29 4.34 36.18 6.32
C ASN A 29 4.23 35.75 7.80
N TYR A 30 4.18 34.44 8.07
CA TYR A 30 4.02 33.92 9.43
C TYR A 30 5.11 34.41 10.40
N GLU A 31 6.25 34.83 9.88
CA GLU A 31 7.35 35.34 10.71
C GLU A 31 6.97 36.63 11.47
N SER A 32 6.12 37.47 10.89
CA SER A 32 5.62 38.69 11.53
C SER A 32 4.56 38.46 12.60
N VAL A 33 4.10 37.21 12.80
CA VAL A 33 3.10 36.87 13.80
C VAL A 33 3.80 36.70 15.16
N GLU A 34 3.50 37.59 16.11
CA GLU A 34 4.15 37.62 17.43
C GLU A 34 3.86 36.36 18.25
N ASN A 35 2.59 35.93 18.33
CA ASN A 35 2.19 34.75 19.08
C ASN A 35 1.66 33.66 18.14
N LYS A 36 2.57 32.92 17.53
CA LYS A 36 2.26 31.91 16.54
C LYS A 36 1.40 30.77 17.09
N GLU A 37 1.60 30.38 18.34
CA GLU A 37 0.86 29.29 19.00
C GLU A 37 -0.63 29.63 19.16
N GLU A 38 -0.95 30.82 19.55
CA GLU A 38 -2.33 31.28 19.82
C GLU A 38 -3.01 31.84 18.57
N SER A 39 -2.24 32.21 17.55
CA SER A 39 -2.79 32.78 16.31
C SER A 39 -3.57 31.72 15.52
N GLY A 40 -4.68 32.10 14.95
CA GLY A 40 -5.46 31.28 14.03
C GLY A 40 -4.71 30.99 12.73
N GLY A 41 -5.07 29.88 12.07
CA GLY A 41 -4.57 29.59 10.74
C GLY A 41 -5.06 30.62 9.71
N PHE A 42 -4.23 30.88 8.73
CA PHE A 42 -4.56 31.79 7.62
C PHE A 42 -4.68 31.00 6.32
N VAL A 43 -5.83 31.05 5.68
CA VAL A 43 -6.04 30.48 4.34
C VAL A 43 -5.87 31.57 3.31
N GLY A 44 -4.95 31.35 2.38
CA GLY A 44 -4.68 32.35 1.31
C GLY A 44 -5.88 32.58 0.41
N PHE A 45 -6.35 31.52 -0.25
CA PHE A 45 -7.55 31.59 -1.09
C PHE A 45 -8.58 30.56 -0.63
N ARG A 46 -9.80 31.04 -0.49
CA ARG A 46 -10.96 30.25 -0.09
C ARG A 46 -12.08 30.44 -1.10
N ILE A 47 -12.44 29.39 -1.82
CA ILE A 47 -13.42 29.43 -2.91
C ILE A 47 -14.47 28.35 -2.68
N GLY A 48 -15.72 28.76 -2.62
CA GLY A 48 -16.87 27.85 -2.45
C GLY A 48 -17.93 28.05 -3.53
N HIS A 49 -18.67 26.99 -3.84
CA HIS A 49 -19.79 26.98 -4.80
C HIS A 49 -19.44 27.61 -6.16
N ALA A 50 -18.37 27.14 -6.80
CA ALA A 50 -17.86 27.76 -8.01
C ALA A 50 -17.64 26.75 -9.14
N THR A 51 -17.71 27.26 -10.38
CA THR A 51 -17.36 26.47 -11.57
C THR A 51 -16.46 27.26 -12.52
N ASN A 52 -15.66 26.52 -13.31
CA ASN A 52 -14.70 27.09 -14.25
C ASN A 52 -13.70 28.06 -13.56
N VAL A 53 -12.87 27.47 -12.68
CA VAL A 53 -11.89 28.19 -11.86
C VAL A 53 -10.47 27.87 -12.36
N THR A 54 -9.71 28.90 -12.69
CA THR A 54 -8.30 28.75 -13.07
C THR A 54 -7.41 29.54 -12.11
N ILE A 55 -6.45 28.86 -11.48
CA ILE A 55 -5.40 29.47 -10.66
C ILE A 55 -4.07 29.08 -11.26
N LYS A 56 -3.33 30.07 -11.78
CA LYS A 56 -2.09 29.78 -12.48
C LYS A 56 -0.97 30.79 -12.24
N ASN A 57 0.28 30.32 -12.35
CA ASN A 57 1.49 31.14 -12.28
C ASN A 57 1.63 31.96 -10.97
N ALA A 58 0.91 31.57 -9.91
CA ALA A 58 0.92 32.26 -8.62
C ALA A 58 1.95 31.66 -7.67
N THR A 59 2.54 32.49 -6.81
CA THR A 59 3.46 32.05 -5.77
C THR A 59 2.85 32.29 -4.39
N PHE A 60 2.76 31.24 -3.58
CA PHE A 60 2.23 31.25 -2.22
C PHE A 60 3.37 30.97 -1.24
N LEU A 61 3.53 31.84 -0.23
CA LEU A 61 4.66 31.81 0.68
C LEU A 61 4.23 31.78 2.16
N ASN A 62 5.07 31.13 2.98
CA ASN A 62 5.16 31.32 4.42
C ASN A 62 3.84 31.08 5.20
N ASN A 63 3.23 29.92 5.04
CA ASN A 63 2.00 29.56 5.76
C ASN A 63 2.27 29.31 7.25
N LEU A 64 1.35 29.73 8.12
CA LEU A 64 1.44 29.53 9.58
C LEU A 64 0.89 28.17 10.00
N LYS A 65 -0.40 27.90 9.82
CA LYS A 65 -1.12 26.73 10.38
C LYS A 65 -2.26 26.22 9.52
N SER A 66 -2.35 26.56 8.25
CA SER A 66 -3.51 26.26 7.43
C SER A 66 -3.14 25.98 5.99
N HIS A 67 -4.09 26.14 5.08
CA HIS A 67 -3.93 25.89 3.64
C HIS A 67 -3.57 27.16 2.90
N PHE A 68 -2.87 27.03 1.77
CA PHE A 68 -2.74 28.16 0.83
C PHE A 68 -4.00 28.30 -0.02
N LEU A 69 -4.53 27.16 -0.50
CA LEU A 69 -5.76 27.10 -1.28
C LEU A 69 -6.73 26.12 -0.58
N GLU A 70 -7.97 26.54 -0.41
CA GLU A 70 -9.05 25.70 0.11
C GLU A 70 -10.28 25.86 -0.80
N LEU A 71 -10.68 24.77 -1.44
CA LEU A 71 -11.75 24.70 -2.42
C LEU A 71 -12.85 23.78 -1.91
N ALA A 72 -14.11 24.22 -1.89
CA ALA A 72 -15.25 23.39 -1.48
C ALA A 72 -16.44 23.58 -2.42
N GLY A 73 -16.99 22.48 -2.92
CA GLY A 73 -18.06 22.56 -3.94
C GLY A 73 -17.60 23.30 -5.19
N VAL A 74 -16.41 22.97 -5.67
CA VAL A 74 -15.83 23.57 -6.89
C VAL A 74 -15.79 22.52 -8.00
N LYS A 75 -16.25 22.92 -9.18
CA LYS A 75 -16.26 22.06 -10.37
C LYS A 75 -15.50 22.71 -11.53
N ASP A 76 -14.90 21.84 -12.36
CA ASP A 76 -14.16 22.27 -13.54
C ASP A 76 -13.07 23.29 -13.20
N ALA A 77 -12.11 22.90 -12.34
CA ALA A 77 -11.02 23.79 -11.93
C ALA A 77 -9.64 23.28 -12.36
N GLU A 78 -8.77 24.24 -12.67
CA GLU A 78 -7.37 23.97 -12.98
C GLU A 78 -6.45 24.82 -12.10
N ILE A 79 -5.47 24.16 -11.45
CA ILE A 79 -4.41 24.80 -10.67
C ILE A 79 -3.09 24.40 -11.31
N THR A 80 -2.41 25.36 -11.95
CA THR A 80 -1.26 25.05 -12.80
C THR A 80 -0.13 26.07 -12.70
N GLY A 81 1.13 25.58 -12.74
CA GLY A 81 2.32 26.44 -12.75
C GLY A 81 2.49 27.31 -11.50
N CYS A 82 1.88 26.92 -10.38
CA CYS A 82 1.97 27.63 -9.11
C CYS A 82 3.13 27.12 -8.27
N ALA A 83 3.64 27.97 -7.38
CA ALA A 83 4.65 27.61 -6.39
C ALA A 83 4.10 27.81 -4.97
N PHE A 84 4.28 26.77 -4.12
CA PHE A 84 3.90 26.77 -2.72
C PHE A 84 5.15 26.54 -1.88
N ARG A 85 5.55 27.50 -1.04
CA ARG A 85 6.81 27.47 -0.31
C ARG A 85 6.71 27.97 1.11
N GLY A 86 7.35 27.25 2.01
CA GLY A 86 7.52 27.65 3.40
C GLY A 86 6.29 27.44 4.29
N TYR A 87 6.53 26.96 5.49
CA TYR A 87 5.55 26.82 6.56
C TYR A 87 6.24 26.99 7.92
N TRP A 88 5.45 27.29 8.95
CA TRP A 88 6.00 27.37 10.31
C TRP A 88 6.36 25.97 10.83
N LYS A 89 7.67 25.73 10.99
CA LYS A 89 8.24 24.39 11.26
C LYS A 89 7.91 23.84 12.64
N ASP A 90 7.70 24.71 13.63
CA ASP A 90 7.46 24.30 15.02
C ASP A 90 6.01 23.90 15.29
N TYR A 91 5.12 24.02 14.30
CA TYR A 91 3.74 23.59 14.44
C TYR A 91 3.61 22.07 14.45
N GLU A 92 3.08 21.52 15.54
CA GLU A 92 2.88 20.08 15.73
C GLU A 92 1.49 19.58 15.31
N GLY A 93 0.58 20.45 14.89
CA GLY A 93 -0.76 20.09 14.44
C GLY A 93 -0.76 19.42 13.05
N GLY A 94 -1.93 18.91 12.64
CA GLY A 94 -2.16 18.30 11.33
C GLY A 94 -3.04 19.16 10.43
N GLY A 95 -3.28 18.70 9.19
CA GLY A 95 -4.25 19.34 8.28
C GLY A 95 -3.71 20.61 7.62
N GLN A 96 -2.50 20.54 7.09
CA GLN A 96 -1.83 21.67 6.43
C GLN A 96 -1.43 21.32 4.99
N GLU A 97 -2.36 20.75 4.24
CA GLU A 97 -2.18 20.58 2.81
C GLU A 97 -2.13 21.97 2.15
N CYS A 98 -1.17 22.17 1.25
CA CYS A 98 -1.10 23.44 0.48
C CYS A 98 -2.38 23.66 -0.32
N ILE A 99 -2.87 22.63 -0.98
CA ILE A 99 -4.15 22.63 -1.70
C ILE A 99 -5.09 21.65 -1.02
N GLN A 100 -6.15 22.17 -0.44
CA GLN A 100 -7.19 21.42 0.23
C GLN A 100 -8.46 21.37 -0.62
N LEU A 101 -8.94 20.15 -0.90
CA LEU A 101 -10.24 19.92 -1.53
C LEU A 101 -11.23 19.51 -0.44
N ASP A 102 -12.32 20.26 -0.31
CA ASP A 102 -13.30 20.11 0.75
C ASP A 102 -14.74 20.04 0.23
N ALA A 103 -15.69 20.00 1.14
CA ALA A 103 -17.11 19.98 0.87
C ALA A 103 -17.82 21.16 1.57
N CYS A 104 -18.90 21.64 1.00
CA CYS A 104 -19.70 22.74 1.54
C CYS A 104 -20.55 22.27 2.72
N MET A 105 -19.95 22.20 3.91
CA MET A 105 -20.55 21.74 5.16
C MET A 105 -20.22 22.69 6.33
N PRO A 106 -21.09 22.81 7.35
CA PRO A 106 -20.92 23.80 8.42
C PRO A 106 -19.60 23.69 9.20
N LYS A 107 -19.14 22.48 9.45
CA LYS A 107 -17.92 22.23 10.23
C LYS A 107 -16.66 22.17 9.40
N ILE A 108 -16.80 21.97 8.11
CA ILE A 108 -15.67 21.82 7.16
C ILE A 108 -15.36 23.17 6.54
N PHE A 109 -16.36 23.83 6.00
CA PHE A 109 -16.21 25.06 5.23
C PHE A 109 -17.14 26.18 5.78
N PRO A 110 -16.95 26.60 7.03
CA PRO A 110 -17.86 27.53 7.69
C PRO A 110 -17.92 28.90 7.00
N GLY A 111 -19.13 29.48 6.97
CA GLY A 111 -19.37 30.79 6.39
C GLY A 111 -19.56 30.80 4.87
N TYR A 112 -19.80 29.65 4.25
CA TYR A 112 -20.09 29.51 2.81
C TYR A 112 -21.41 28.76 2.64
N LEU A 113 -22.49 29.49 2.56
CA LEU A 113 -23.84 28.94 2.38
C LEU A 113 -24.17 28.76 0.89
N PRO A 114 -25.08 27.81 0.56
CA PRO A 114 -25.71 26.85 1.46
C PRO A 114 -24.80 25.67 1.79
N TYR A 115 -25.04 25.06 2.95
CA TYR A 115 -24.33 23.83 3.34
C TYR A 115 -25.00 22.59 2.73
N ASP A 116 -24.88 22.44 1.45
CA ASP A 116 -25.57 21.42 0.66
C ASP A 116 -24.74 20.14 0.42
N GLY A 117 -23.53 20.09 1.00
CA GLY A 117 -22.62 18.95 0.86
C GLY A 117 -21.98 18.82 -0.52
N SER A 118 -21.96 19.87 -1.32
CA SER A 118 -21.24 19.86 -2.62
C SER A 118 -19.75 19.64 -2.40
N VAL A 119 -19.19 18.68 -3.12
CA VAL A 119 -17.75 18.31 -3.10
C VAL A 119 -17.05 18.85 -4.34
N CYS A 120 -15.72 18.77 -4.39
CA CYS A 120 -14.97 19.12 -5.59
C CYS A 120 -15.07 18.02 -6.65
N GLU A 121 -15.20 18.43 -7.93
CA GLU A 121 -15.35 17.54 -9.08
C GLU A 121 -14.65 18.11 -10.32
N ASN A 122 -14.05 17.26 -11.16
CA ASN A 122 -13.33 17.65 -12.38
C ASN A 122 -12.18 18.65 -12.08
N ILE A 123 -11.27 18.29 -11.20
CA ILE A 123 -10.15 19.14 -10.78
C ILE A 123 -8.87 18.67 -11.43
N VAL A 124 -8.11 19.59 -12.02
CA VAL A 124 -6.76 19.34 -12.56
C VAL A 124 -5.75 20.14 -11.75
N ILE A 125 -4.77 19.45 -11.16
CA ILE A 125 -3.66 20.07 -10.42
C ILE A 125 -2.37 19.60 -11.08
N LYS A 126 -1.73 20.50 -11.85
CA LYS A 126 -0.59 20.11 -12.67
C LYS A 126 0.52 21.16 -12.71
N ASP A 127 1.74 20.70 -13.01
CA ASP A 127 2.91 21.58 -13.22
C ASP A 127 3.21 22.52 -12.05
N ASN A 128 2.83 22.16 -10.81
CA ASN A 128 3.06 22.98 -9.61
C ASN A 128 4.30 22.52 -8.84
N THR A 129 4.87 23.42 -8.05
CA THR A 129 5.97 23.11 -7.14
C THR A 129 5.56 23.31 -5.68
N PHE A 130 5.91 22.34 -4.84
CA PHE A 130 5.68 22.34 -3.39
C PHE A 130 7.04 22.14 -2.71
N GLU A 131 7.54 23.15 -2.02
CA GLU A 131 8.89 23.12 -1.45
C GLU A 131 8.90 23.61 0.00
N ASP A 132 9.55 22.86 0.87
CA ASP A 132 9.65 23.17 2.29
C ASP A 132 8.28 23.43 2.95
N VAL A 133 7.29 22.60 2.61
CA VAL A 133 5.93 22.69 3.13
C VAL A 133 5.57 21.46 3.96
N PHE A 134 4.47 21.56 4.73
CA PHE A 134 4.05 20.48 5.61
C PHE A 134 3.50 19.28 4.84
N ALA A 135 2.48 19.50 4.03
CA ALA A 135 1.88 18.51 3.12
C ALA A 135 1.48 19.17 1.80
N GLY A 136 1.32 18.38 0.75
CA GLY A 136 1.08 18.91 -0.58
C GLY A 136 -0.41 19.14 -0.89
N ILE A 137 -1.07 18.12 -1.44
CA ILE A 137 -2.44 18.16 -1.95
C ILE A 137 -3.28 17.14 -1.18
N GLY A 138 -4.49 17.50 -0.74
CA GLY A 138 -5.31 16.51 -0.08
C GLY A 138 -6.72 16.92 0.30
N SER A 139 -7.37 15.96 0.97
CA SER A 139 -8.68 16.09 1.59
C SER A 139 -8.65 15.36 2.93
N HIS A 140 -9.06 16.01 4.00
CA HIS A 140 -9.15 15.37 5.33
C HIS A 140 -10.59 15.30 5.86
N SER A 141 -11.56 15.67 5.03
CA SER A 141 -12.98 15.59 5.32
C SER A 141 -13.73 14.95 4.14
N MET A 142 -14.92 14.47 4.41
CA MET A 142 -15.76 13.84 3.40
C MET A 142 -17.24 13.99 3.74
N VAL A 143 -18.07 13.94 2.72
CA VAL A 143 -19.51 13.74 2.84
C VAL A 143 -19.84 12.30 2.47
N PHE A 144 -20.62 11.62 3.29
CA PHE A 144 -21.00 10.24 3.02
C PHE A 144 -21.78 10.15 1.68
N ASP A 145 -21.45 9.15 0.88
CA ASP A 145 -22.01 8.90 -0.46
C ASP A 145 -21.77 10.03 -1.49
N ARG A 146 -20.85 10.95 -1.19
CA ARG A 146 -20.42 12.00 -2.11
C ARG A 146 -18.89 12.02 -2.24
N PRO A 147 -18.32 11.14 -3.06
CA PRO A 147 -16.87 11.12 -3.30
C PRO A 147 -16.42 12.33 -4.13
N TYR A 148 -15.17 12.74 -3.94
CA TYR A 148 -14.48 13.64 -4.87
C TYR A 148 -14.24 12.87 -6.17
N LYS A 149 -14.61 13.43 -7.33
CA LYS A 149 -14.58 12.71 -8.61
C LYS A 149 -13.78 13.42 -9.69
N ASN A 150 -13.23 12.60 -10.60
CA ASN A 150 -12.51 13.08 -11.78
C ASN A 150 -11.37 14.05 -11.40
N ILE A 151 -10.51 13.62 -10.49
CA ILE A 151 -9.36 14.41 -10.03
C ILE A 151 -8.11 13.97 -10.79
N THR A 152 -7.41 14.92 -11.41
CA THR A 152 -6.11 14.66 -12.06
C THR A 152 -5.03 15.44 -11.34
N ILE A 153 -4.01 14.73 -10.85
CA ILE A 153 -2.84 15.30 -10.18
C ILE A 153 -1.62 14.84 -10.96
N CYS A 154 -1.05 15.74 -11.78
CA CYS A 154 0.03 15.33 -12.68
C CYS A 154 1.17 16.34 -12.77
N ASP A 155 2.36 15.79 -13.03
CA ASP A 155 3.56 16.56 -13.36
C ASP A 155 3.95 17.62 -12.30
N ASN A 156 3.55 17.41 -11.04
CA ASN A 156 3.90 18.29 -9.94
C ASN A 156 5.24 17.85 -9.31
N GLN A 157 5.94 18.81 -8.72
CA GLN A 157 7.19 18.61 -7.99
C GLN A 157 6.98 18.87 -6.50
N PHE A 158 7.36 17.90 -5.68
CA PHE A 158 7.31 18.00 -4.21
C PHE A 158 8.73 17.81 -3.67
N ALA A 159 9.19 18.72 -2.84
CA ALA A 159 10.51 18.67 -2.23
C ALA A 159 10.47 19.05 -0.76
N ASN A 160 11.11 18.24 0.09
CA ASN A 160 11.24 18.49 1.52
C ASN A 160 9.90 18.64 2.24
N LEU A 161 8.98 17.73 2.01
CA LEU A 161 7.70 17.72 2.71
C LEU A 161 7.81 16.93 4.02
N ARG A 162 7.30 17.51 5.09
CA ARG A 162 7.31 16.87 6.41
C ARG A 162 6.36 15.66 6.46
N LYS A 163 5.25 15.74 5.77
CA LYS A 163 4.23 14.71 5.63
C LYS A 163 4.13 14.20 4.19
N ARG A 164 2.96 13.76 3.83
CA ARG A 164 2.64 13.19 2.52
C ARG A 164 2.51 14.24 1.43
N ALA A 165 2.87 13.85 0.23
CA ALA A 165 2.71 14.72 -0.93
C ALA A 165 1.25 14.79 -1.40
N ILE A 166 0.55 13.64 -1.44
CA ILE A 166 -0.84 13.55 -1.94
C ILE A 166 -1.68 12.70 -0.99
N TRP A 167 -2.87 13.18 -0.65
CA TRP A 167 -3.84 12.48 0.19
C TRP A 167 -5.23 12.47 -0.43
N CYS A 168 -5.70 11.31 -0.87
CA CYS A 168 -7.01 11.08 -1.47
C CYS A 168 -7.95 10.40 -0.47
N LEU A 169 -8.87 11.13 0.14
CA LEU A 169 -9.89 10.59 1.02
C LEU A 169 -11.20 10.41 0.27
N ASN A 170 -11.61 9.16 0.02
CA ASN A 170 -12.80 8.80 -0.75
C ASN A 170 -12.86 9.37 -2.17
N TYR A 171 -11.73 9.40 -2.87
CA TYR A 171 -11.69 9.82 -4.27
C TYR A 171 -12.14 8.69 -5.20
N GLN A 172 -12.77 9.07 -6.31
CA GLN A 172 -13.16 8.19 -7.40
C GLN A 172 -12.70 8.74 -8.74
N ASP A 173 -12.48 7.84 -9.71
CA ASP A 173 -12.12 8.21 -11.09
C ASP A 173 -10.93 9.19 -11.14
N THR A 174 -9.85 8.83 -10.45
CA THR A 174 -8.71 9.74 -10.19
C THR A 174 -7.44 9.24 -10.87
N VAL A 175 -6.67 10.18 -11.42
CA VAL A 175 -5.37 9.90 -12.04
C VAL A 175 -4.27 10.69 -11.34
N ILE A 176 -3.23 9.98 -10.87
CA ILE A 176 -2.05 10.56 -10.23
C ILE A 176 -0.83 10.11 -11.04
N THR A 177 -0.26 10.99 -11.84
CA THR A 177 0.76 10.59 -12.82
C THR A 177 1.89 11.60 -12.98
N GLY A 178 3.11 11.11 -13.27
CA GLY A 178 4.25 11.97 -13.62
C GLY A 178 4.78 12.85 -12.49
N ASN A 179 4.30 12.71 -11.26
CA ASN A 179 4.74 13.54 -10.15
C ASN A 179 6.12 13.12 -9.65
N VAL A 180 6.93 14.08 -9.25
CA VAL A 180 8.26 13.88 -8.65
C VAL A 180 8.23 14.31 -7.19
N MET A 181 8.51 13.38 -6.29
CA MET A 181 8.49 13.58 -4.84
C MET A 181 9.88 13.29 -4.28
N SER A 182 10.57 14.30 -3.81
CA SER A 182 11.92 14.23 -3.29
C SER A 182 11.96 14.59 -1.81
N ASN A 183 12.50 13.70 -0.98
CA ASN A 183 12.62 13.92 0.46
C ASN A 183 11.26 14.24 1.12
N VAL A 184 10.29 13.36 0.93
CA VAL A 184 8.94 13.49 1.49
C VAL A 184 8.71 12.51 2.64
N GLY A 185 7.99 12.90 3.68
CA GLY A 185 7.64 12.03 4.81
C GLY A 185 6.75 10.85 4.40
N GLY A 186 5.92 11.04 3.39
CA GLY A 186 5.12 10.03 2.71
C GLY A 186 4.78 10.46 1.30
N GLY A 187 4.58 9.50 0.40
CA GLY A 187 4.23 9.78 -0.99
C GLY A 187 2.72 9.98 -1.19
N ILE A 188 2.05 8.96 -1.68
CA ILE A 188 0.64 8.99 -2.07
C ILE A 188 -0.19 8.16 -1.10
N TYR A 189 -1.22 8.74 -0.51
CA TYR A 189 -2.14 8.11 0.43
C TYR A 189 -3.55 8.06 -0.13
N VAL A 190 -4.07 6.88 -0.38
CA VAL A 190 -5.46 6.65 -0.81
C VAL A 190 -6.21 5.98 0.32
N ARG A 191 -7.28 6.60 0.79
CA ARG A 191 -8.02 6.13 1.96
C ARG A 191 -9.54 6.15 1.74
N SER A 192 -10.21 5.11 2.26
CA SER A 192 -11.66 5.05 2.43
C SER A 192 -11.98 4.64 3.86
N VAL A 193 -12.58 5.55 4.62
CA VAL A 193 -12.93 5.30 6.03
C VAL A 193 -14.16 6.10 6.42
N TYR A 194 -14.81 5.71 7.50
CA TYR A 194 -15.73 6.57 8.22
C TYR A 194 -14.98 7.23 9.38
N THR A 195 -14.84 8.53 9.37
CA THR A 195 -14.12 9.29 10.39
C THR A 195 -15.06 10.30 11.07
N ARG A 196 -14.61 10.92 12.17
CA ARG A 196 -15.29 12.06 12.77
C ARG A 196 -15.46 13.26 11.81
N ASN A 197 -14.67 13.30 10.75
CA ASN A 197 -14.75 14.30 9.68
C ASN A 197 -15.62 13.82 8.51
N SER A 198 -16.31 12.69 8.65
CA SER A 198 -17.35 12.25 7.72
C SER A 198 -18.66 12.89 8.12
N HIS A 199 -19.39 13.40 7.16
CA HIS A 199 -20.65 14.10 7.37
C HIS A 199 -21.77 13.46 6.57
N THR A 200 -22.99 13.57 7.07
CA THR A 200 -24.21 13.23 6.36
C THR A 200 -25.02 14.49 6.16
N LEU A 201 -25.72 14.58 5.05
CA LEU A 201 -26.69 15.65 4.84
C LEU A 201 -27.92 15.42 5.72
N GLU A 202 -28.58 16.49 6.10
CA GLU A 202 -29.85 16.42 6.83
C GLU A 202 -30.89 15.62 6.01
N GLY A 203 -31.52 14.64 6.65
CA GLY A 203 -32.44 13.72 6.00
C GLY A 203 -31.80 12.54 5.22
N GLN A 204 -30.48 12.47 5.17
CA GLN A 204 -29.76 11.30 4.65
C GLN A 204 -29.64 10.26 5.75
N GLU A 205 -30.38 9.16 5.67
CA GLU A 205 -30.12 8.01 6.52
C GLU A 205 -28.85 7.32 6.03
N LEU A 206 -27.87 7.16 6.90
CA LEU A 206 -26.80 6.20 6.69
C LEU A 206 -27.48 4.84 6.58
N SER A 207 -27.52 4.28 5.39
CA SER A 207 -28.06 2.94 5.20
C SER A 207 -27.37 2.00 6.18
N ALA A 208 -28.08 1.02 6.72
CA ALA A 208 -27.53 0.00 7.63
C ALA A 208 -26.33 -0.76 7.01
N ALA A 209 -26.09 -0.58 5.74
CA ALA A 209 -24.98 -1.12 4.97
C ALA A 209 -23.94 -0.05 4.63
N GLY A 210 -23.73 0.97 5.40
CA GLY A 210 -22.82 2.11 5.20
C GLY A 210 -21.54 1.86 4.38
N ASN A 211 -21.70 1.43 3.16
CA ASN A 211 -20.57 1.11 2.28
C ASN A 211 -20.14 2.36 1.54
N GLN A 212 -18.87 2.68 1.64
CA GLN A 212 -18.26 3.76 0.88
C GLN A 212 -16.97 3.29 0.24
N TYR A 213 -16.73 3.73 -0.98
CA TYR A 213 -15.62 3.25 -1.77
C TYR A 213 -14.79 4.42 -2.30
N ALA A 214 -13.46 4.36 -2.07
CA ALA A 214 -12.51 5.02 -2.93
C ALA A 214 -12.21 4.04 -4.07
N GLU A 215 -12.44 4.44 -5.30
CA GLU A 215 -12.36 3.49 -6.41
C GLU A 215 -11.88 4.07 -7.72
N ASN A 216 -11.43 3.17 -8.61
CA ASN A 216 -10.99 3.51 -9.96
C ASN A 216 -9.88 4.59 -9.96
N ILE A 217 -8.79 4.32 -9.24
CA ILE A 217 -7.67 5.25 -9.09
C ILE A 217 -6.44 4.70 -9.81
N LEU A 218 -5.88 5.49 -10.71
CA LEU A 218 -4.66 5.19 -11.43
C LEU A 218 -3.50 5.99 -10.83
N ILE A 219 -2.47 5.29 -10.34
CA ILE A 219 -1.22 5.88 -9.82
C ILE A 219 -0.08 5.38 -10.70
N GLU A 220 0.41 6.21 -11.59
CA GLU A 220 1.40 5.75 -12.55
C GLU A 220 2.54 6.73 -12.83
N ASN A 221 3.71 6.18 -13.17
CA ASN A 221 4.87 6.95 -13.60
C ASN A 221 5.34 8.02 -12.60
N ASN A 222 5.05 7.86 -11.29
CA ASN A 222 5.51 8.79 -10.27
C ASN A 222 6.91 8.37 -9.78
N GLN A 223 7.73 9.35 -9.40
CA GLN A 223 9.01 9.15 -8.74
C GLN A 223 8.88 9.60 -7.28
N ILE A 224 9.13 8.68 -6.33
CA ILE A 224 8.91 8.92 -4.91
C ILE A 224 10.17 8.55 -4.13
N ALA A 225 10.80 9.53 -3.52
CA ALA A 225 11.92 9.34 -2.60
C ALA A 225 11.46 9.68 -1.17
N ILE A 226 11.28 8.63 -0.36
CA ILE A 226 10.83 8.73 1.03
C ILE A 226 12.02 9.19 1.87
N ALA A 227 11.80 10.23 2.65
CA ALA A 227 12.82 10.86 3.48
C ALA A 227 13.37 9.92 4.57
N ASP A 228 14.59 10.20 5.00
CA ASP A 228 15.16 9.60 6.20
C ASP A 228 14.40 10.15 7.43
N PRO A 229 13.77 9.29 8.24
CA PRO A 229 13.06 9.74 9.44
C PRO A 229 13.98 10.40 10.48
N ALA A 230 15.30 10.19 10.42
CA ALA A 230 16.25 10.91 11.25
C ALA A 230 16.39 12.40 10.87
N LEU A 231 15.99 12.77 9.65
CA LEU A 231 16.06 14.13 9.14
C LEU A 231 14.70 14.86 9.21
N ILE A 232 13.64 14.14 9.56
CA ILE A 232 12.28 14.67 9.76
C ILE A 232 11.88 14.38 11.21
N ASP A 233 11.05 15.22 11.81
CA ASP A 233 10.45 14.93 13.11
C ASP A 233 9.68 13.61 13.05
N ASN A 234 10.17 12.59 13.78
CA ASN A 234 9.63 11.23 13.78
C ASN A 234 8.15 11.13 14.09
N LYS A 235 7.57 12.07 14.84
CA LYS A 235 6.14 12.09 15.16
C LYS A 235 5.26 12.36 13.94
N GLN A 236 5.83 12.81 12.84
CA GLN A 236 5.10 13.25 11.66
C GLN A 236 5.49 12.54 10.38
N TRP A 237 6.49 11.65 10.45
CA TRP A 237 6.92 10.83 9.32
C TRP A 237 5.89 9.72 9.04
N ASP A 238 5.43 9.66 7.81
CA ASP A 238 4.42 8.67 7.38
C ASP A 238 5.04 7.34 6.90
N GLY A 239 6.24 7.37 6.33
CA GLY A 239 7.05 6.19 6.04
C GLY A 239 6.53 5.24 4.96
N TYR A 240 5.98 5.77 3.88
CA TYR A 240 5.54 4.95 2.73
C TYR A 240 5.66 5.70 1.39
N GLY A 241 5.87 4.93 0.32
CA GLY A 241 5.76 5.47 -1.04
C GLY A 241 4.30 5.61 -1.47
N ILE A 242 3.55 4.51 -1.45
CA ILE A 242 2.12 4.49 -1.76
C ILE A 242 1.39 3.69 -0.68
N TRP A 243 0.36 4.27 -0.08
CA TRP A 243 -0.48 3.58 0.89
C TRP A 243 -1.94 3.61 0.46
N ILE A 244 -2.52 2.42 0.26
CA ILE A 244 -3.90 2.20 -0.14
C ILE A 244 -4.60 1.51 1.03
N THR A 245 -5.54 2.19 1.70
CA THR A 245 -6.17 1.65 2.90
C THR A 245 -7.66 1.90 2.99
N GLY A 246 -8.39 0.84 3.28
CA GLY A 246 -9.77 0.89 3.73
C GLY A 246 -9.90 0.48 5.19
N GLU A 247 -11.13 0.37 5.68
CA GLU A 247 -11.45 -0.23 6.97
C GLU A 247 -12.80 -0.96 6.94
N ILE A 248 -13.01 -1.87 7.88
CA ILE A 248 -14.32 -2.47 8.13
C ILE A 248 -14.75 -2.08 9.54
N SER A 249 -15.86 -1.37 9.66
CA SER A 249 -16.48 -1.04 10.94
C SER A 249 -17.51 -2.10 11.33
N GLN A 250 -17.45 -2.57 12.57
CA GLN A 250 -18.43 -3.51 13.12
C GLN A 250 -19.60 -2.80 13.84
N GLY A 251 -19.61 -1.46 13.82
CA GLY A 251 -20.55 -0.66 14.59
C GLY A 251 -20.10 -0.42 16.05
N SER A 252 -20.76 0.49 16.75
CA SER A 252 -20.36 0.97 18.07
C SER A 252 -20.61 0.01 19.26
N ALA A 253 -20.78 -1.27 19.03
CA ALA A 253 -21.06 -2.28 20.06
C ALA A 253 -19.94 -3.31 20.19
N GLY A 254 -18.73 -2.89 20.49
CA GLY A 254 -17.67 -3.85 20.80
C GLY A 254 -16.32 -3.20 21.07
N GLU A 255 -15.81 -3.37 22.27
CA GLU A 255 -14.41 -3.17 22.57
C GLU A 255 -13.58 -4.21 21.80
N ASN A 256 -13.21 -3.93 20.58
CA ASN A 256 -12.20 -4.71 19.90
C ASN A 256 -10.83 -4.14 20.26
N LYS A 257 -10.14 -4.82 21.18
CA LYS A 257 -8.70 -4.66 21.30
C LYS A 257 -8.07 -5.06 19.98
N PRO A 258 -7.11 -4.29 19.44
CA PRO A 258 -6.32 -4.71 18.30
C PRO A 258 -5.66 -6.06 18.64
N SER A 259 -5.63 -6.98 17.68
CA SER A 259 -4.79 -8.18 17.83
C SER A 259 -3.32 -7.75 17.81
N GLU A 260 -2.44 -8.48 18.51
CA GLU A 260 -1.00 -8.19 18.58
C GLU A 260 -0.29 -8.14 17.21
N ASP A 261 -0.98 -8.55 16.14
CA ASP A 261 -0.52 -8.51 14.74
C ASP A 261 -1.03 -7.28 13.95
N ASP A 262 -1.85 -6.44 14.54
CA ASP A 262 -2.34 -5.22 13.90
C ASP A 262 -1.32 -4.09 14.06
N ASP A 263 -0.92 -3.49 12.97
CA ASP A 263 -0.04 -2.32 12.90
C ASP A 263 -0.60 -1.22 13.82
N PRO A 264 0.13 -0.73 14.83
CA PRO A 264 -0.36 0.26 15.78
C PRO A 264 -0.83 1.59 15.15
N GLU A 265 -0.45 1.87 13.91
CA GLU A 265 -0.96 3.02 13.16
C GLU A 265 -2.40 2.82 12.64
N ASN A 266 -2.94 1.61 12.68
CA ASN A 266 -4.31 1.33 12.24
C ASN A 266 -5.37 1.56 13.34
N THR A 267 -4.96 2.02 14.51
CA THR A 267 -5.83 2.31 15.66
C THR A 267 -6.47 3.71 15.61
N ALA A 268 -6.31 4.46 14.55
CA ALA A 268 -6.79 5.85 14.47
C ALA A 268 -8.31 6.01 14.28
N SER A 269 -9.08 4.95 14.19
CA SER A 269 -10.52 5.02 14.36
C SER A 269 -10.93 4.39 15.68
N SER A 270 -10.51 4.98 16.81
CA SER A 270 -11.25 4.77 18.05
C SER A 270 -12.72 5.05 17.72
N ALA A 271 -13.56 4.06 17.89
CA ALA A 271 -14.98 4.16 17.66
C ALA A 271 -15.53 5.45 18.29
N ALA A 272 -15.67 6.49 17.49
CA ALA A 272 -16.53 7.59 17.85
C ALA A 272 -17.92 6.97 17.98
N ASN A 273 -18.58 7.17 19.11
CA ASN A 273 -19.93 6.71 19.32
C ASN A 273 -20.78 7.09 18.09
N GLY A 274 -21.32 6.11 17.41
CA GLY A 274 -22.19 6.32 16.25
C GLY A 274 -21.61 5.95 14.89
N VAL A 275 -20.44 5.33 14.78
CA VAL A 275 -19.96 4.81 13.48
C VAL A 275 -20.83 3.62 13.07
N PRO A 276 -21.52 3.68 11.93
CA PRO A 276 -22.33 2.56 11.46
C PRO A 276 -21.46 1.36 11.09
N ALA A 277 -21.99 0.16 11.26
CA ALA A 277 -21.39 -1.02 10.70
C ALA A 277 -21.32 -0.86 9.17
N GLY A 278 -20.17 -1.13 8.58
CA GLY A 278 -20.01 -0.95 7.14
C GLY A 278 -18.62 -1.28 6.63
N ARG A 279 -18.51 -1.31 5.32
CA ARG A 279 -17.27 -1.57 4.59
C ARG A 279 -16.83 -0.28 3.89
N TYR A 280 -15.76 0.29 4.37
CA TYR A 280 -15.12 1.46 3.78
C TYR A 280 -13.88 0.96 3.03
N ILE A 281 -14.06 0.54 1.80
CA ILE A 281 -13.07 -0.22 1.05
C ILE A 281 -12.46 0.65 -0.04
N VAL A 282 -11.18 0.46 -0.27
CA VAL A 282 -10.51 0.95 -1.47
C VAL A 282 -10.49 -0.17 -2.52
N ARG A 283 -11.00 0.09 -3.71
CA ARG A 283 -11.07 -0.92 -4.77
C ARG A 283 -10.64 -0.40 -6.14
N GLY A 284 -10.18 -1.32 -6.99
CA GLY A 284 -9.86 -0.99 -8.39
C GLY A 284 -8.69 -0.02 -8.55
N VAL A 285 -7.77 0.05 -7.57
CA VAL A 285 -6.57 0.90 -7.68
C VAL A 285 -5.50 0.18 -8.48
N THR A 286 -4.92 0.88 -9.45
CA THR A 286 -3.75 0.42 -10.20
C THR A 286 -2.55 1.30 -9.91
N ALA A 287 -1.56 0.75 -9.19
CA ALA A 287 -0.24 1.37 -8.99
C ALA A 287 0.75 0.74 -9.98
N LYS A 288 1.14 1.49 -11.02
CA LYS A 288 2.00 0.93 -12.07
C LYS A 288 3.15 1.85 -12.48
N ASN A 289 4.29 1.25 -12.82
CA ASN A 289 5.46 1.93 -13.34
C ASN A 289 5.97 3.08 -12.44
N ASN A 290 5.72 3.03 -11.14
CA ASN A 290 6.25 4.02 -10.20
C ASN A 290 7.68 3.64 -9.80
N MET A 291 8.51 4.64 -9.57
CA MET A 291 9.84 4.50 -8.98
C MET A 291 9.79 4.95 -7.52
N ILE A 292 10.01 4.03 -6.59
CA ILE A 292 9.93 4.29 -5.15
C ILE A 292 11.27 3.96 -4.50
N SER A 293 11.79 4.87 -3.69
CA SER A 293 13.05 4.68 -2.97
C SER A 293 13.00 5.30 -1.57
N GLY A 294 13.94 4.93 -0.71
CA GLY A 294 14.13 5.55 0.60
C GLY A 294 13.82 4.64 1.78
N TYR A 295 13.32 5.19 2.88
CA TYR A 295 13.35 4.56 4.21
C TYR A 295 12.04 3.90 4.66
N GLY A 296 10.95 4.10 3.98
CA GLY A 296 9.64 3.55 4.32
C GLY A 296 9.26 2.28 3.55
N ASP A 297 8.04 1.82 3.76
CA ASP A 297 7.44 0.77 2.91
C ASP A 297 7.28 1.27 1.47
N GLY A 298 7.49 0.41 0.49
CA GLY A 298 7.29 0.78 -0.91
C GLY A 298 5.81 1.02 -1.21
N ILE A 299 5.00 -0.06 -1.20
CA ILE A 299 3.54 0.00 -1.41
C ILE A 299 2.85 -0.78 -0.31
N LYS A 300 1.88 -0.16 0.38
CA LYS A 300 1.03 -0.80 1.40
C LYS A 300 -0.41 -0.89 0.88
N LEU A 301 -1.05 -2.05 1.09
CA LEU A 301 -2.47 -2.26 0.83
C LEU A 301 -3.12 -2.86 2.07
N THR A 302 -4.18 -2.21 2.58
CA THR A 302 -4.94 -2.72 3.73
C THR A 302 -6.43 -2.59 3.44
N TRP A 303 -7.21 -3.67 3.63
CA TRP A 303 -8.63 -3.68 3.26
C TRP A 303 -8.89 -3.16 1.84
N ALA A 304 -8.06 -3.61 0.90
CA ALA A 304 -8.11 -3.24 -0.51
C ALA A 304 -8.63 -4.40 -1.36
N GLU A 305 -9.42 -4.09 -2.37
CA GLU A 305 -10.01 -5.07 -3.26
C GLU A 305 -9.73 -4.76 -4.74
N ASP A 306 -9.57 -5.81 -5.55
CA ASP A 306 -9.40 -5.69 -7.00
C ASP A 306 -8.24 -4.75 -7.42
N CYS A 307 -7.14 -4.70 -6.62
CA CYS A 307 -6.02 -3.79 -6.85
C CYS A 307 -4.84 -4.46 -7.57
N ILE A 308 -4.08 -3.65 -8.31
CA ILE A 308 -2.94 -4.09 -9.10
C ILE A 308 -1.70 -3.26 -8.77
N CYS A 309 -0.60 -3.94 -8.38
CA CYS A 309 0.74 -3.34 -8.29
C CYS A 309 1.58 -3.92 -9.43
N ARG A 310 1.89 -3.12 -10.48
CA ARG A 310 2.54 -3.65 -11.66
C ARG A 310 3.70 -2.79 -12.15
N GLY A 311 4.83 -3.46 -12.48
CA GLY A 311 5.96 -2.80 -13.13
C GLY A 311 6.62 -1.72 -12.30
N ASN A 312 6.40 -1.69 -10.99
CA ASN A 312 7.03 -0.70 -10.12
C ASN A 312 8.48 -1.09 -9.83
N THR A 313 9.34 -0.09 -9.74
CA THR A 313 10.73 -0.22 -9.31
C THR A 313 10.85 0.30 -7.88
N ILE A 314 11.21 -0.58 -6.93
CA ILE A 314 11.26 -0.24 -5.50
C ILE A 314 12.68 -0.52 -4.99
N ARG A 315 13.34 0.51 -4.44
CA ARG A 315 14.71 0.46 -3.91
C ARG A 315 14.73 1.02 -2.49
N LEU A 316 14.65 0.14 -1.50
CA LEU A 316 14.53 0.54 -0.10
C LEU A 316 15.89 0.60 0.60
N SER A 317 16.08 1.59 1.43
CA SER A 317 17.27 1.73 2.26
C SER A 317 17.23 0.73 3.42
N GLN A 318 18.37 0.11 3.71
CA GLN A 318 18.53 -0.74 4.89
C GLN A 318 18.90 0.15 6.09
N ASN A 319 17.92 0.45 6.92
CA ASN A 319 18.13 1.11 8.21
C ASN A 319 17.50 0.24 9.31
N GLN A 320 18.30 -0.25 10.23
CA GLN A 320 17.85 -1.19 11.27
C GLN A 320 16.81 -0.61 12.25
N MET A 321 16.58 0.69 12.23
CA MET A 321 15.63 1.35 13.13
C MET A 321 14.18 1.27 12.68
N TYR A 322 13.91 1.00 11.41
CA TYR A 322 12.57 1.02 10.85
C TYR A 322 12.27 -0.23 10.02
N SER A 323 11.06 -0.75 10.19
CA SER A 323 10.52 -1.80 9.35
C SER A 323 10.21 -1.23 7.96
N ASN A 324 10.67 -1.88 6.90
CA ASN A 324 10.29 -1.52 5.54
C ASN A 324 10.21 -2.73 4.62
N THR A 325 9.10 -2.82 3.95
CA THR A 325 8.73 -3.91 3.05
C THR A 325 8.53 -3.37 1.63
N GLY A 326 8.95 -4.12 0.63
CA GLY A 326 8.75 -3.73 -0.76
C GLY A 326 7.26 -3.53 -1.09
N ILE A 327 6.45 -4.59 -0.99
CA ILE A 327 4.98 -4.53 -1.11
C ILE A 327 4.35 -5.29 0.06
N ARG A 328 3.53 -4.61 0.84
CA ARG A 328 2.79 -5.18 1.97
C ARG A 328 1.30 -5.25 1.66
N VAL A 329 0.68 -6.39 1.90
CA VAL A 329 -0.76 -6.60 1.77
C VAL A 329 -1.30 -7.15 3.08
N ALA A 330 -2.28 -6.47 3.67
CA ALA A 330 -3.01 -6.93 4.84
C ALA A 330 -4.52 -6.91 4.55
N LYS A 331 -5.19 -8.04 4.78
CA LYS A 331 -6.65 -8.14 4.64
C LYS A 331 -7.17 -7.71 3.24
N GLY A 332 -6.38 -7.97 2.18
CA GLY A 332 -6.74 -7.64 0.79
C GLY A 332 -7.41 -8.82 0.06
N SER A 333 -8.19 -8.52 -0.96
CA SER A 333 -8.89 -9.50 -1.81
C SER A 333 -8.64 -9.21 -3.29
N ASN A 334 -8.35 -10.24 -4.09
CA ASN A 334 -8.02 -10.14 -5.52
C ASN A 334 -6.89 -9.13 -5.80
N ILE A 335 -5.80 -9.23 -5.05
CA ILE A 335 -4.62 -8.38 -5.24
C ILE A 335 -3.68 -9.04 -6.25
N ARG A 336 -3.24 -8.28 -7.24
CA ARG A 336 -2.29 -8.74 -8.25
C ARG A 336 -0.98 -7.96 -8.15
N ILE A 337 0.11 -8.66 -7.85
CA ILE A 337 1.47 -8.10 -7.72
C ILE A 337 2.30 -8.65 -8.88
N LEU A 338 2.52 -7.83 -9.90
CA LEU A 338 2.97 -8.28 -11.21
C LEU A 338 4.19 -7.51 -11.70
N TYR A 339 5.23 -8.22 -12.15
CA TYR A 339 6.37 -7.62 -12.86
C TYR A 339 7.10 -6.50 -12.10
N ASN A 340 7.04 -6.46 -10.77
CA ASN A 340 7.76 -5.45 -10.00
C ASN A 340 9.22 -5.86 -9.80
N ASP A 341 10.10 -4.87 -9.73
CA ASP A 341 11.52 -5.04 -9.44
C ASP A 341 11.86 -4.38 -8.11
N MET A 342 12.18 -5.19 -7.09
CA MET A 342 12.31 -4.75 -5.70
C MET A 342 13.65 -5.19 -5.10
N SER A 343 14.31 -4.26 -4.42
CA SER A 343 15.54 -4.60 -3.69
C SER A 343 15.75 -3.76 -2.45
N GLY A 344 16.49 -4.34 -1.49
CA GLY A 344 16.83 -3.71 -0.21
C GLY A 344 15.70 -3.85 0.81
N GLY A 345 15.81 -3.12 1.92
CA GLY A 345 14.83 -3.14 2.99
C GLY A 345 15.13 -4.10 4.14
N ASN A 346 14.61 -3.75 5.32
CA ASN A 346 14.85 -4.49 6.56
C ASN A 346 13.90 -5.66 6.79
N ASP A 347 12.80 -5.70 6.06
CA ASP A 347 11.79 -6.73 6.22
C ASP A 347 11.70 -7.62 4.98
N TYR A 348 10.58 -7.64 4.33
CA TYR A 348 10.23 -8.56 3.26
C TYR A 348 10.24 -7.87 1.88
N GLY A 349 10.50 -8.63 0.84
CA GLY A 349 10.24 -8.12 -0.51
C GLY A 349 8.74 -7.95 -0.76
N ILE A 350 7.99 -9.04 -0.57
CA ILE A 350 6.53 -9.05 -0.56
C ILE A 350 6.05 -9.72 0.73
N TYR A 351 5.15 -9.04 1.45
CA TYR A 351 4.49 -9.59 2.63
C TYR A 351 2.98 -9.57 2.46
N ILE A 352 2.35 -10.73 2.60
CA ILE A 352 0.90 -10.88 2.50
C ILE A 352 0.41 -11.55 3.78
N ASN A 353 -0.54 -10.93 4.50
CA ASN A 353 -1.11 -11.49 5.72
C ASN A 353 -2.63 -11.31 5.76
N GLY A 354 -3.34 -12.41 6.07
CA GLY A 354 -4.77 -12.38 6.35
C GLY A 354 -5.61 -11.83 5.20
N THR A 355 -5.38 -12.33 3.97
CA THR A 355 -6.37 -12.07 2.91
C THR A 355 -7.67 -12.73 3.35
N GLU A 356 -8.77 -11.97 3.37
CA GLU A 356 -10.07 -12.55 3.70
C GLU A 356 -10.29 -13.78 2.83
N ALA A 357 -10.52 -14.87 3.53
CA ALA A 357 -10.75 -16.16 2.93
C ALA A 357 -11.96 -16.05 2.07
N ALA A 358 -11.98 -15.74 1.04
CA ALA A 358 -13.17 -16.15 0.57
C ALA A 358 -13.34 -16.21 -0.91
N LYS A 359 -13.03 -15.38 -1.65
CA LYS A 359 -13.70 -15.43 -2.94
C LYS A 359 -12.84 -15.05 -4.13
N LYS A 360 -11.65 -14.49 -3.89
CA LYS A 360 -10.85 -13.99 -5.00
C LYS A 360 -9.36 -14.24 -4.77
N ILE A 361 -8.76 -14.90 -5.70
CA ILE A 361 -7.36 -15.36 -5.67
C ILE A 361 -6.41 -14.16 -5.72
N CYS A 362 -5.41 -14.13 -4.84
CA CYS A 362 -4.25 -13.24 -4.96
C CYS A 362 -3.17 -13.86 -5.86
N LEU A 363 -2.54 -13.04 -6.68
CA LEU A 363 -1.52 -13.48 -7.64
C LEU A 363 -0.23 -12.66 -7.47
N VAL A 364 0.87 -13.38 -7.23
CA VAL A 364 2.23 -12.83 -7.21
C VAL A 364 2.98 -13.41 -8.42
N TYR A 365 3.23 -12.61 -9.45
CA TYR A 365 3.67 -13.13 -10.73
C TYR A 365 4.79 -12.30 -11.37
N ARG A 366 5.87 -12.99 -11.77
CA ARG A 366 7.02 -12.42 -12.48
C ARG A 366 7.65 -11.20 -11.80
N ASN A 367 7.73 -11.20 -10.48
CA ASN A 367 8.47 -10.17 -9.76
C ASN A 367 9.94 -10.57 -9.62
N THR A 368 10.83 -9.58 -9.61
CA THR A 368 12.24 -9.72 -9.26
C THR A 368 12.46 -9.13 -7.87
N ILE A 369 12.99 -9.93 -6.93
CA ILE A 369 13.09 -9.59 -5.52
C ILE A 369 14.45 -9.99 -4.98
N SER A 370 15.17 -9.04 -4.36
CA SER A 370 16.50 -9.35 -3.84
C SER A 370 16.94 -8.47 -2.67
N GLY A 371 17.83 -9.02 -1.83
CA GLY A 371 18.56 -8.24 -0.82
C GLY A 371 17.75 -7.80 0.39
N PHE A 372 16.60 -8.39 0.66
CA PHE A 372 15.81 -8.11 1.87
C PHE A 372 16.34 -8.84 3.09
N SER A 373 16.19 -8.23 4.27
CA SER A 373 16.70 -8.82 5.53
C SER A 373 15.87 -9.99 6.04
N LYS A 374 14.64 -10.14 5.58
CA LYS A 374 13.78 -11.31 5.86
C LYS A 374 13.56 -12.13 4.59
N ASP A 375 12.37 -12.71 4.44
CA ASP A 375 12.06 -13.54 3.27
C ASP A 375 11.80 -12.66 2.03
N GLY A 376 12.14 -13.16 0.86
CA GLY A 376 11.83 -12.46 -0.38
C GLY A 376 10.32 -12.32 -0.58
N ILE A 377 9.58 -13.45 -0.46
CA ILE A 377 8.11 -13.48 -0.43
C ILE A 377 7.67 -14.20 0.84
N CYS A 378 6.83 -13.57 1.64
CA CYS A 378 6.21 -14.16 2.82
C CYS A 378 4.69 -14.03 2.71
N ALA A 379 3.99 -15.16 2.64
CA ALA A 379 2.54 -15.23 2.54
C ALA A 379 1.97 -16.02 3.73
N LEU A 380 1.28 -15.34 4.63
CA LEU A 380 0.65 -15.91 5.81
C LEU A 380 -0.87 -15.87 5.65
N ARG A 381 -1.55 -17.02 5.81
CA ARG A 381 -3.00 -17.10 5.59
C ARG A 381 -3.40 -16.47 4.25
N PHE A 382 -2.60 -16.76 3.25
CA PHE A 382 -2.85 -16.38 1.87
C PHE A 382 -4.19 -16.99 1.42
N ALA A 383 -4.96 -16.35 0.56
CA ALA A 383 -6.26 -16.87 0.15
C ALA A 383 -6.13 -18.28 -0.44
N ALA A 384 -7.07 -19.17 -0.12
CA ALA A 384 -7.08 -20.53 -0.69
C ALA A 384 -7.01 -20.47 -2.22
N GLY A 385 -6.11 -21.26 -2.80
CA GLY A 385 -5.79 -21.19 -4.23
C GLY A 385 -4.92 -20.00 -4.64
N GLY A 386 -4.31 -19.30 -3.68
CA GLY A 386 -3.37 -18.21 -3.95
C GLY A 386 -2.16 -18.68 -4.77
N ARG A 387 -1.67 -17.83 -5.67
CA ARG A 387 -0.69 -18.19 -6.69
C ARG A 387 0.57 -17.35 -6.59
N ILE A 388 1.72 -18.04 -6.46
CA ILE A 388 3.06 -17.45 -6.49
C ILE A 388 3.81 -18.07 -7.67
N GLU A 389 3.92 -17.32 -8.76
CA GLU A 389 4.35 -17.92 -10.01
C GLU A 389 5.43 -17.09 -10.73
N ARG A 390 6.41 -17.79 -11.27
CA ARG A 390 7.46 -17.26 -12.15
C ARG A 390 8.21 -16.07 -11.56
N ASN A 391 8.32 -15.96 -10.23
CA ASN A 391 9.10 -14.92 -9.57
C ASN A 391 10.58 -15.29 -9.53
N ARG A 392 11.45 -14.27 -9.59
CA ARG A 392 12.88 -14.41 -9.36
C ARG A 392 13.22 -13.83 -7.99
N VAL A 393 13.59 -14.69 -7.04
CA VAL A 393 13.77 -14.34 -5.63
C VAL A 393 15.17 -14.75 -5.17
N SER A 394 16.05 -13.78 -4.91
CA SER A 394 17.45 -14.08 -4.67
C SER A 394 18.11 -13.23 -3.59
N SER A 395 19.14 -13.79 -2.97
CA SER A 395 20.04 -13.06 -2.05
C SER A 395 19.34 -12.42 -0.84
N ASN A 396 18.20 -12.96 -0.44
CA ASN A 396 17.51 -12.50 0.79
C ASN A 396 18.14 -13.17 2.01
N LEU A 397 18.09 -12.51 3.19
CA LEU A 397 18.79 -13.00 4.38
C LEU A 397 18.04 -14.12 5.12
N ARG A 398 16.83 -14.46 4.70
CA ARG A 398 16.07 -15.64 5.14
C ARG A 398 15.68 -16.49 3.94
N ASN A 399 14.42 -16.92 3.86
CA ASN A 399 13.98 -17.78 2.77
C ASN A 399 13.73 -16.99 1.48
N GLY A 400 13.77 -17.69 0.35
CA GLY A 400 13.28 -17.10 -0.90
C GLY A 400 11.78 -16.87 -0.84
N ILE A 401 11.02 -17.96 -0.70
CA ILE A 401 9.54 -17.95 -0.60
C ILE A 401 9.13 -18.70 0.67
N LEU A 402 8.28 -18.07 1.47
CA LEU A 402 7.65 -18.67 2.66
C LEU A 402 6.14 -18.57 2.54
N ILE A 403 5.44 -19.71 2.67
CA ILE A 403 3.96 -19.77 2.73
C ILE A 403 3.57 -20.48 4.02
N LYS A 404 2.62 -19.91 4.77
CA LYS A 404 2.10 -20.52 5.99
C LYS A 404 0.57 -20.51 6.05
N TYR A 405 0.03 -21.62 6.55
CA TYR A 405 -1.39 -21.77 6.87
C TYR A 405 -2.32 -21.43 5.70
N THR A 406 -2.00 -21.98 4.52
CA THR A 406 -2.73 -21.70 3.29
C THR A 406 -2.96 -23.00 2.53
N GLU A 407 -4.21 -23.35 2.29
CA GLU A 407 -4.57 -24.53 1.53
C GLU A 407 -4.64 -24.26 0.01
N ASN A 408 -4.46 -25.31 -0.79
CA ASN A 408 -4.54 -25.28 -2.25
C ASN A 408 -3.62 -24.25 -2.91
N SER A 409 -2.49 -23.90 -2.31
CA SER A 409 -1.53 -22.93 -2.83
C SER A 409 -0.89 -23.43 -4.12
N ILE A 410 -0.69 -22.56 -5.09
CA ILE A 410 0.04 -22.87 -6.33
C ILE A 410 1.38 -22.13 -6.33
N VAL A 411 2.47 -22.88 -6.33
CA VAL A 411 3.85 -22.37 -6.36
C VAL A 411 4.53 -22.93 -7.60
N ASN A 412 4.49 -22.16 -8.69
CA ASN A 412 4.89 -22.68 -9.99
C ASN A 412 5.95 -21.82 -10.68
N GLY A 413 6.96 -22.46 -11.23
CA GLY A 413 7.95 -21.83 -12.11
C GLY A 413 8.80 -20.75 -11.45
N ASN A 414 8.91 -20.69 -10.12
CA ASN A 414 9.71 -19.69 -9.44
C ASN A 414 11.20 -20.05 -9.47
N TYR A 415 12.04 -19.03 -9.49
CA TYR A 415 13.48 -19.13 -9.41
C TYR A 415 13.96 -18.59 -8.07
N THR A 416 14.39 -19.46 -7.14
CA THR A 416 14.93 -19.09 -5.84
C THR A 416 16.43 -19.38 -5.76
N TYR A 417 17.24 -18.33 -5.51
CA TYR A 417 18.68 -18.45 -5.68
C TYR A 417 19.48 -17.66 -4.64
N LYS A 418 20.48 -18.30 -4.03
CA LYS A 418 21.38 -17.67 -3.04
C LYS A 418 20.67 -16.99 -1.86
N ASN A 419 19.49 -17.44 -1.46
CA ASN A 419 18.87 -16.99 -0.21
C ASN A 419 19.57 -17.65 0.98
N LYS A 420 19.74 -16.97 2.11
CA LYS A 420 20.46 -17.54 3.26
C LYS A 420 19.70 -18.63 3.99
N GLY A 421 18.38 -18.69 3.85
CA GLY A 421 17.52 -19.76 4.36
C GLY A 421 17.21 -20.80 3.29
N LYS A 422 15.98 -21.32 3.31
CA LYS A 422 15.46 -22.24 2.29
C LYS A 422 15.11 -21.50 1.02
N GLY A 423 15.15 -22.21 -0.12
CA GLY A 423 14.65 -21.64 -1.36
C GLY A 423 13.14 -21.41 -1.28
N ILE A 424 12.37 -22.49 -1.01
CA ILE A 424 10.92 -22.47 -0.85
C ILE A 424 10.56 -23.22 0.43
N LEU A 425 9.72 -22.61 1.28
CA LEU A 425 9.23 -23.22 2.53
C LEU A 425 7.71 -23.12 2.61
N LEU A 426 7.04 -24.26 2.79
CA LEU A 426 5.62 -24.36 3.07
C LEU A 426 5.40 -24.96 4.46
N GLN A 427 4.56 -24.31 5.27
CA GLN A 427 4.22 -24.76 6.63
C GLN A 427 2.71 -24.75 6.86
N GLY A 428 2.12 -25.90 7.11
CA GLY A 428 0.66 -26.01 7.29
C GLY A 428 -0.12 -25.62 6.03
N CYS A 429 0.34 -26.11 4.88
CA CYS A 429 -0.22 -25.76 3.57
C CYS A 429 -0.74 -27.03 2.85
N PRO A 430 -1.87 -27.59 3.28
CA PRO A 430 -2.39 -28.80 2.65
C PRO A 430 -2.81 -28.57 1.21
N SER A 431 -2.70 -29.64 0.40
CA SER A 431 -3.07 -29.65 -1.03
C SER A 431 -2.33 -28.60 -1.88
N ALA A 432 -1.10 -28.28 -1.50
CA ALA A 432 -0.27 -27.35 -2.26
C ALA A 432 0.27 -28.02 -3.54
N ASP A 433 0.35 -27.24 -4.62
CA ASP A 433 0.92 -27.64 -5.91
C ASP A 433 2.24 -26.90 -6.14
N ILE A 434 3.36 -27.61 -5.98
CA ILE A 434 4.72 -27.07 -6.07
C ILE A 434 5.37 -27.64 -7.34
N THR A 435 5.34 -26.87 -8.42
CA THR A 435 5.71 -27.39 -9.75
C THR A 435 6.69 -26.50 -10.49
N ASP A 436 7.57 -27.13 -11.24
CA ASP A 436 8.50 -26.48 -12.19
C ASP A 436 9.37 -25.36 -11.57
N ASN A 437 9.61 -25.38 -10.26
CA ASN A 437 10.46 -24.40 -9.61
C ASN A 437 11.94 -24.75 -9.74
N PHE A 438 12.77 -23.73 -9.85
CA PHE A 438 14.22 -23.83 -9.76
C PHE A 438 14.69 -23.26 -8.41
N SER A 439 15.26 -24.13 -7.57
CA SER A 439 15.71 -23.75 -6.22
C SER A 439 17.18 -24.12 -6.02
N SER A 440 18.09 -23.14 -6.11
CA SER A 440 19.51 -23.43 -6.14
C SER A 440 20.37 -22.51 -5.28
N ARG A 441 21.47 -23.08 -4.75
CA ARG A 441 22.49 -22.39 -3.94
C ARG A 441 21.93 -21.65 -2.74
N ASN A 442 20.82 -22.13 -2.18
CA ASN A 442 20.27 -21.56 -0.95
C ASN A 442 21.02 -22.10 0.27
N GLY A 443 21.03 -21.35 1.35
CA GLY A 443 21.79 -21.65 2.57
C GLY A 443 21.21 -22.80 3.42
N SER A 444 20.08 -23.38 3.02
CA SER A 444 19.45 -24.54 3.65
C SER A 444 18.89 -25.47 2.57
N ASN A 445 17.70 -26.08 2.77
CA ASN A 445 17.05 -26.93 1.80
C ASN A 445 16.59 -26.16 0.55
N GLY A 446 16.58 -26.81 -0.60
CA GLY A 446 16.00 -26.25 -1.80
C GLY A 446 14.51 -25.99 -1.64
N ILE A 447 13.75 -27.06 -1.37
CA ILE A 447 12.31 -27.01 -1.03
C ILE A 447 12.12 -27.71 0.31
N GLU A 448 11.32 -27.11 1.20
CA GLU A 448 10.94 -27.73 2.49
C GLU A 448 9.43 -27.63 2.69
N ILE A 449 8.83 -28.74 3.08
CA ILE A 449 7.39 -28.85 3.38
C ILE A 449 7.26 -29.47 4.75
N ASN A 450 6.46 -28.83 5.64
CA ASN A 450 6.29 -29.32 7.00
C ASN A 450 4.93 -28.95 7.61
N ALA A 451 4.73 -29.39 8.86
CA ALA A 451 3.58 -29.03 9.68
C ALA A 451 2.23 -29.35 9.00
N GLU A 452 2.00 -30.64 8.69
CA GLU A 452 0.73 -31.15 8.15
C GLU A 452 0.32 -30.51 6.78
N SER A 453 1.30 -30.25 5.93
CA SER A 453 1.05 -29.83 4.56
C SER A 453 0.63 -31.03 3.68
N ASP A 454 -0.39 -31.74 4.15
CA ASP A 454 -0.85 -33.01 3.59
C ASP A 454 -1.37 -32.90 2.15
N ASN A 455 -1.34 -34.02 1.42
CA ASN A 455 -1.87 -34.16 0.06
C ASN A 455 -1.26 -33.20 -0.97
N SER A 456 -0.05 -32.70 -0.73
CA SER A 456 0.65 -31.80 -1.64
C SER A 456 1.35 -32.53 -2.77
N ARG A 457 1.50 -31.87 -3.92
CA ARG A 457 2.19 -32.38 -5.11
C ARG A 457 3.48 -31.59 -5.35
N ILE A 458 4.59 -32.32 -5.53
CA ILE A 458 5.91 -31.77 -5.82
C ILE A 458 6.40 -32.39 -7.11
N GLN A 459 6.35 -31.63 -8.22
CA GLN A 459 6.59 -32.18 -9.54
C GLN A 459 7.42 -31.26 -10.42
N GLY A 460 8.37 -31.86 -11.17
CA GLY A 460 9.15 -31.13 -12.18
C GLY A 460 10.09 -30.07 -11.61
N ASN A 461 10.36 -30.07 -10.29
CA ASN A 461 11.24 -29.09 -9.69
C ASN A 461 12.71 -29.45 -9.87
N ILE A 462 13.57 -28.45 -9.99
CA ILE A 462 15.02 -28.60 -10.01
C ILE A 462 15.59 -27.99 -8.72
N CYS A 463 16.18 -28.83 -7.86
CA CYS A 463 16.82 -28.39 -6.63
C CYS A 463 18.31 -28.70 -6.68
N GLY A 464 19.15 -27.65 -6.81
CA GLY A 464 20.57 -27.87 -7.04
C GLY A 464 21.52 -27.05 -6.17
N SER A 465 22.63 -27.66 -5.77
CA SER A 465 23.71 -27.00 -5.02
C SER A 465 23.27 -26.30 -3.73
N ASN A 466 22.20 -26.74 -3.09
CA ASN A 466 21.75 -26.19 -1.81
C ASN A 466 22.64 -26.66 -0.65
N SER A 467 22.75 -25.88 0.41
CA SER A 467 23.66 -26.16 1.53
C SER A 467 23.16 -27.29 2.45
N LYS A 468 21.95 -27.77 2.21
CA LYS A 468 21.37 -28.99 2.81
C LYS A 468 20.76 -29.84 1.69
N SER A 469 19.64 -30.50 1.98
CA SER A 469 18.97 -31.38 1.04
C SER A 469 18.24 -30.60 -0.07
N GLY A 470 18.08 -31.24 -1.23
CA GLY A 470 17.28 -30.71 -2.32
C GLY A 470 15.82 -30.52 -1.90
N LEU A 471 15.22 -31.58 -1.33
CA LEU A 471 13.86 -31.60 -0.79
C LEU A 471 13.88 -32.11 0.67
N CYS A 472 13.08 -31.50 1.55
CA CYS A 472 12.83 -32.02 2.88
C CYS A 472 11.32 -31.99 3.18
N ILE A 473 10.74 -33.12 3.55
CA ILE A 473 9.34 -33.27 3.92
C ILE A 473 9.26 -33.78 5.35
N THR A 474 8.58 -33.04 6.21
CA THR A 474 8.45 -33.38 7.63
C THR A 474 6.97 -33.30 8.05
N ASP A 475 6.54 -34.29 8.86
CA ASP A 475 5.22 -34.36 9.50
C ASP A 475 4.05 -34.12 8.50
N SER A 476 4.11 -34.76 7.32
CA SER A 476 3.13 -34.58 6.25
C SER A 476 2.77 -35.92 5.57
N LYS A 477 1.54 -36.08 5.13
CA LYS A 477 0.99 -37.32 4.58
C LYS A 477 0.37 -37.11 3.20
N GLY A 478 0.34 -38.18 2.42
CA GLY A 478 -0.33 -38.15 1.11
C GLY A 478 0.44 -37.40 0.03
N ILE A 479 1.73 -37.22 0.21
CA ILE A 479 2.57 -36.40 -0.67
C ILE A 479 2.98 -37.20 -1.94
N SER A 480 2.97 -36.52 -3.10
CA SER A 480 3.54 -37.03 -4.34
C SER A 480 4.81 -36.25 -4.70
N VAL A 481 5.88 -36.98 -5.05
CA VAL A 481 7.20 -36.43 -5.41
C VAL A 481 7.64 -37.05 -6.72
N ASP A 482 7.29 -36.44 -7.84
CA ASP A 482 7.44 -37.07 -9.14
C ASP A 482 8.17 -36.16 -10.17
N GLY A 483 9.08 -36.74 -10.93
CA GLY A 483 9.77 -36.05 -12.03
C GLY A 483 10.63 -34.84 -11.61
N ASN A 484 11.20 -34.85 -10.40
CA ASN A 484 12.07 -33.78 -9.92
C ASN A 484 13.55 -34.11 -10.19
N THR A 485 14.38 -33.09 -10.34
CA THR A 485 15.84 -33.24 -10.44
C THR A 485 16.52 -32.69 -9.19
N PHE A 486 17.33 -33.49 -8.56
CA PHE A 486 18.13 -33.12 -7.38
C PHE A 486 19.60 -33.26 -7.69
N ASP A 487 20.32 -32.14 -7.77
CA ASP A 487 21.69 -32.09 -8.27
C ASP A 487 22.63 -31.38 -7.29
N SER A 488 23.74 -32.02 -6.94
CA SER A 488 24.85 -31.41 -6.18
C SER A 488 24.44 -30.75 -4.84
N ASN A 489 23.36 -31.21 -4.16
CA ASN A 489 23.00 -30.74 -2.85
C ASN A 489 23.96 -31.30 -1.79
N LYS A 490 24.32 -30.53 -0.76
CA LYS A 490 25.36 -30.92 0.21
C LYS A 490 24.97 -32.08 1.10
N ASP A 491 23.68 -32.27 1.36
CA ASP A 491 23.14 -33.40 2.10
C ASP A 491 22.46 -34.40 1.13
N TYR A 492 21.23 -34.75 1.38
CA TYR A 492 20.48 -35.72 0.55
C TYR A 492 19.80 -35.03 -0.65
N ALA A 493 19.50 -35.79 -1.65
CA ALA A 493 18.57 -35.38 -2.71
C ALA A 493 17.19 -35.08 -2.07
N ALA A 494 16.65 -36.04 -1.29
CA ALA A 494 15.39 -35.88 -0.57
C ALA A 494 15.44 -36.48 0.84
N GLU A 495 14.81 -35.83 1.79
CA GLU A 495 14.61 -36.32 3.17
C GLU A 495 13.12 -36.39 3.49
N PHE A 496 12.68 -37.53 4.01
CA PHE A 496 11.32 -37.78 4.47
C PHE A 496 11.33 -38.12 5.97
N ILE A 497 10.76 -37.26 6.80
CA ILE A 497 10.77 -37.39 8.26
C ILE A 497 9.33 -37.43 8.78
N ASN A 498 8.93 -38.47 9.52
CA ASN A 498 7.59 -38.66 10.05
C ASN A 498 6.48 -38.50 9.00
N SER A 499 6.73 -38.91 7.77
CA SER A 499 5.89 -38.55 6.62
C SER A 499 5.44 -39.79 5.83
N ARG A 500 4.36 -39.65 5.07
CA ARG A 500 3.88 -40.67 4.15
C ARG A 500 3.87 -40.16 2.73
N ILE A 501 4.71 -40.76 1.89
CA ILE A 501 4.85 -40.45 0.48
C ILE A 501 4.04 -41.44 -0.34
N ASN A 502 3.07 -40.98 -1.09
CA ASN A 502 2.18 -41.80 -1.91
C ASN A 502 2.78 -42.14 -3.27
N SER A 503 3.59 -41.25 -3.82
CA SER A 503 4.32 -41.49 -5.07
C SER A 503 5.73 -40.88 -4.97
N ASN A 504 6.73 -41.56 -5.54
CA ASN A 504 8.10 -41.09 -5.64
C ASN A 504 8.72 -41.69 -6.92
N LYS A 505 8.37 -41.12 -8.08
CA LYS A 505 8.68 -41.69 -9.39
C LYS A 505 9.41 -40.70 -10.28
N ASP A 506 10.18 -41.22 -11.18
CA ASP A 506 10.83 -40.48 -12.27
C ASP A 506 11.68 -39.30 -11.78
N ASN A 507 12.20 -39.37 -10.52
CA ASN A 507 13.12 -38.36 -10.00
C ASN A 507 14.56 -38.66 -10.39
N GLU A 508 15.32 -37.63 -10.77
CA GLU A 508 16.73 -37.71 -11.10
C GLU A 508 17.59 -37.25 -9.91
N PHE A 509 18.67 -37.99 -9.66
CA PHE A 509 19.59 -37.79 -8.54
C PHE A 509 21.03 -37.70 -9.02
N ASN A 510 21.66 -36.53 -8.98
CA ASN A 510 23.00 -36.29 -9.45
C ASN A 510 23.90 -35.70 -8.36
N GLU A 511 25.03 -36.31 -8.08
CA GLU A 511 26.13 -35.79 -7.26
C GLU A 511 25.71 -35.17 -5.89
N ASN A 512 24.67 -35.69 -5.24
CA ASN A 512 24.30 -35.22 -3.92
C ASN A 512 25.28 -35.76 -2.84
N GLY A 513 25.35 -35.09 -1.67
CA GLY A 513 26.35 -35.36 -0.65
C GLY A 513 26.29 -36.77 -0.04
N HIS A 514 25.18 -37.47 -0.16
CA HIS A 514 25.01 -38.84 0.29
C HIS A 514 24.63 -39.74 -0.86
N SER A 515 25.34 -40.89 -0.95
CA SER A 515 25.12 -41.90 -2.00
C SER A 515 23.72 -42.50 -2.00
N ASP A 516 23.10 -42.58 -0.83
CA ASP A 516 21.74 -43.10 -0.66
C ASP A 516 20.65 -42.13 -1.16
N ASN A 517 21.03 -40.99 -1.71
CA ASN A 517 20.14 -39.96 -2.24
C ASN A 517 18.89 -39.65 -1.41
N ILE A 518 18.18 -40.65 -0.87
CA ILE A 518 16.94 -40.51 -0.10
C ILE A 518 17.15 -41.00 1.33
N ARG A 519 16.88 -40.12 2.30
CA ARG A 519 16.81 -40.44 3.72
C ARG A 519 15.36 -40.56 4.18
N THR A 520 15.06 -41.65 4.86
CA THR A 520 13.75 -41.85 5.52
C THR A 520 13.94 -42.00 7.03
N LYS A 521 13.15 -41.28 7.82
CA LYS A 521 13.08 -41.44 9.27
C LYS A 521 11.60 -41.48 9.70
N ASN A 522 11.16 -42.61 10.23
CA ASN A 522 9.75 -42.84 10.60
C ASN A 522 8.77 -42.56 9.46
N SER A 523 9.18 -42.82 8.21
CA SER A 523 8.40 -42.46 7.02
C SER A 523 8.13 -43.68 6.17
N LYS A 524 7.07 -43.64 5.37
CA LYS A 524 6.71 -44.69 4.42
C LYS A 524 6.60 -44.12 3.02
N ILE A 525 7.22 -44.81 2.05
CA ILE A 525 7.01 -44.56 0.63
C ILE A 525 6.12 -45.71 0.14
N SER A 526 4.96 -45.37 -0.42
CA SER A 526 4.10 -46.37 -1.02
C SER A 526 4.63 -46.69 -2.42
N GLU A 527 5.08 -47.93 -2.63
CA GLU A 527 5.36 -48.45 -3.95
C GLU A 527 4.03 -48.73 -4.64
N LYS A 528 3.77 -48.11 -5.74
CA LYS A 528 2.75 -48.52 -6.71
C LYS A 528 3.35 -48.48 -8.11
#